data_b7d3d99c5a96400c3eb94467edc0b95f
#
_entry.id   b7d3d99c5a96400c3eb94467edc0b95f
#
_cell.length_a   1.000
_cell.length_b   1.000
_cell.length_c   1.000
_cell.angle_alpha   90.00
_cell.angle_beta   90.00
_cell.angle_gamma   90.00
#
_symmetry.space_group_name_H-M   'P 1'
#
loop_
_entity.id
_entity.type
_entity.pdbx_description
1 polymer ?
#
loop_
_entity_poly.entity_id
_entity_poly.type
_entity_poly.pdbx_seq_one_letter_code
_entity_poly.pdbx_strand_id
1 'polypeptide(L)'
;MSFLIAPTLPTPASAASFDCERTDLAADEKAICDTRVLNDADVKMATTFDILTSLLAMGTRDALRDEQSAWLKKRQACGGDVACLTAAYEARMKQLTQAFEGLSRPL
;
A
#
# COMPACT_ATOMS: atom_id res chain seq x y z
N MET A 1 45.62 15.35 -2.88
CA MET A 1 44.34 15.72 -2.29
C MET A 1 43.30 14.70 -2.64
N SER A 2 42.90 13.93 -1.67
CA SER A 2 41.86 12.94 -1.85
C SER A 2 40.48 13.61 -1.65
N PHE A 3 39.69 13.58 -2.67
CA PHE A 3 38.29 13.98 -2.54
C PHE A 3 37.50 12.82 -1.96
N LEU A 4 37.09 13.01 -0.74
CA LEU A 4 36.10 12.14 -0.18
C LEU A 4 34.75 12.52 -0.78
N ILE A 5 34.39 11.85 -1.84
CA ILE A 5 33.01 11.84 -2.27
C ILE A 5 32.31 10.92 -1.28
N ALA A 6 31.61 11.48 -0.32
CA ALA A 6 30.71 10.72 0.49
C ALA A 6 29.71 10.06 -0.47
N PRO A 7 29.67 8.73 -0.56
CA PRO A 7 28.62 8.11 -1.32
C PRO A 7 27.32 8.52 -0.68
N THR A 8 26.51 9.23 -1.41
CA THR A 8 25.13 9.34 -1.07
C THR A 8 24.57 7.92 -1.10
N LEU A 9 24.56 7.29 0.05
CA LEU A 9 23.80 6.08 0.20
C LEU A 9 22.38 6.43 -0.18
N PRO A 10 21.82 5.77 -1.21
CA PRO A 10 20.40 5.92 -1.41
C PRO A 10 19.78 5.54 -0.09
N THR A 11 19.13 6.47 0.54
CA THR A 11 18.14 6.14 1.54
C THR A 11 17.31 5.01 0.94
N PRO A 12 17.27 3.82 1.55
CA PRO A 12 16.35 2.82 1.09
C PRO A 12 15.00 3.50 1.06
N ALA A 13 14.54 3.80 -0.14
CA ALA A 13 13.21 4.28 -0.28
C ALA A 13 12.34 3.25 0.39
N SER A 14 11.71 3.66 1.48
CA SER A 14 10.62 2.93 2.05
C SER A 14 9.59 2.85 0.94
N ALA A 15 9.69 1.82 0.08
CA ALA A 15 8.79 1.69 -1.05
C ALA A 15 7.37 1.38 -0.57
N ALA A 16 7.23 0.63 0.52
CA ALA A 16 5.93 0.36 1.15
C ALA A 16 5.30 1.65 1.68
N SER A 17 3.98 1.63 1.88
CA SER A 17 3.21 2.75 2.42
C SER A 17 3.48 3.01 3.91
N PHE A 18 4.32 2.20 4.52
CA PHE A 18 4.76 2.34 5.91
C PHE A 18 6.29 2.21 5.95
N ASP A 19 6.87 2.57 7.09
CA ASP A 19 8.31 2.59 7.27
C ASP A 19 8.86 1.17 7.48
N CYS A 20 9.57 0.65 6.47
CA CYS A 20 10.20 -0.67 6.52
C CYS A 20 11.42 -0.73 7.46
N GLU A 21 11.93 0.42 7.89
CA GLU A 21 13.08 0.49 8.80
C GLU A 21 12.67 0.36 10.28
N ARG A 22 11.38 0.37 10.58
CA ARG A 22 10.92 0.21 11.95
C ARG A 22 11.34 -1.15 12.50
N THR A 23 11.66 -1.19 13.78
CA THR A 23 12.09 -2.43 14.47
C THR A 23 10.91 -3.28 14.94
N ASP A 24 9.72 -2.72 14.97
CA ASP A 24 8.49 -3.33 15.50
C ASP A 24 7.49 -3.74 14.41
N LEU A 25 7.99 -4.07 13.23
CA LEU A 25 7.12 -4.50 12.12
C LEU A 25 6.35 -5.76 12.48
N ALA A 26 5.05 -5.77 12.20
CA ALA A 26 4.23 -6.97 12.27
C ALA A 26 4.65 -7.97 11.18
N ALA A 27 4.25 -9.22 11.30
CA ALA A 27 4.66 -10.27 10.37
C ALA A 27 4.26 -9.96 8.92
N ASP A 28 3.06 -9.43 8.70
CA ASP A 28 2.60 -9.02 7.36
C ASP A 28 3.44 -7.87 6.81
N GLU A 29 3.71 -6.87 7.64
CA GLU A 29 4.53 -5.72 7.25
C GLU A 29 5.94 -6.15 6.87
N LYS A 30 6.54 -7.03 7.64
CA LYS A 30 7.87 -7.55 7.35
C LYS A 30 7.91 -8.30 6.02
N ALA A 31 6.94 -9.16 5.77
CA ALA A 31 6.85 -9.91 4.51
C ALA A 31 6.71 -8.96 3.31
N ILE A 32 5.91 -7.90 3.44
CA ILE A 32 5.74 -6.88 2.41
C ILE A 32 7.06 -6.15 2.14
N CYS A 33 7.78 -5.78 3.18
CA CYS A 33 9.07 -5.11 3.04
C CYS A 33 10.13 -6.00 2.40
N ASP A 34 10.13 -7.29 2.74
CA ASP A 34 11.14 -8.26 2.30
C ASP A 34 10.84 -8.86 0.92
N THR A 35 9.63 -8.70 0.40
CA THR A 35 9.20 -9.29 -0.87
C THR A 35 8.88 -8.20 -1.86
N ARG A 36 9.71 -8.03 -2.89
CA ARG A 36 9.60 -6.92 -3.83
C ARG A 36 8.22 -6.81 -4.47
N VAL A 37 7.66 -7.93 -4.91
CA VAL A 37 6.33 -7.94 -5.55
C VAL A 37 5.26 -7.42 -4.61
N LEU A 38 5.32 -7.79 -3.33
CA LEU A 38 4.37 -7.30 -2.32
C LEU A 38 4.61 -5.84 -2.00
N ASN A 39 5.86 -5.41 -1.96
CA ASN A 39 6.22 -4.02 -1.73
C ASN A 39 5.64 -3.14 -2.84
N ASP A 40 5.82 -3.54 -4.10
CA ASP A 40 5.27 -2.83 -5.25
C ASP A 40 3.75 -2.80 -5.22
N ALA A 41 3.12 -3.91 -4.84
CA ALA A 41 1.67 -4.00 -4.72
C ALA A 41 1.13 -3.06 -3.63
N ASP A 42 1.84 -2.96 -2.52
CA ASP A 42 1.46 -2.06 -1.43
C ASP A 42 1.51 -0.60 -1.86
N VAL A 43 2.58 -0.18 -2.52
CA VAL A 43 2.71 1.19 -3.04
C VAL A 43 1.60 1.50 -4.03
N LYS A 44 1.32 0.59 -4.95
CA LYS A 44 0.25 0.75 -5.93
C LYS A 44 -1.11 0.89 -5.27
N MET A 45 -1.41 0.03 -4.31
CA MET A 45 -2.67 0.05 -3.57
C MET A 45 -2.84 1.36 -2.79
N ALA A 46 -1.83 1.75 -2.02
CA ALA A 46 -1.88 2.95 -1.19
C ALA A 46 -1.99 4.22 -2.04
N THR A 47 -1.26 4.30 -3.14
CA THR A 47 -1.33 5.43 -4.07
C THR A 47 -2.72 5.53 -4.70
N THR A 48 -3.27 4.41 -5.15
CA THR A 48 -4.60 4.36 -5.75
C THR A 48 -5.66 4.78 -4.72
N PHE A 49 -5.56 4.28 -3.50
CA PHE A 49 -6.46 4.65 -2.41
C PHE A 49 -6.42 6.16 -2.14
N ASP A 50 -5.23 6.73 -2.05
CA ASP A 50 -5.06 8.16 -1.78
C ASP A 50 -5.67 9.02 -2.90
N ILE A 51 -5.45 8.65 -4.14
CA ILE A 51 -6.02 9.35 -5.29
C ILE A 51 -7.56 9.28 -5.24
N LEU A 52 -8.10 8.10 -5.01
CA LEU A 52 -9.56 7.91 -4.95
C LEU A 52 -10.18 8.71 -3.82
N THR A 53 -9.59 8.73 -2.64
CA THR A 53 -10.12 9.49 -1.51
C THR A 53 -10.15 10.98 -1.78
N SER A 54 -9.22 11.49 -2.60
CA SER A 54 -9.21 12.89 -2.99
C SER A 54 -10.29 13.24 -4.02
N LEU A 55 -10.82 12.26 -4.75
CA LEU A 55 -11.80 12.44 -5.81
C LEU A 55 -13.24 12.19 -5.36
N LEU A 56 -13.43 11.50 -4.25
CA LEU A 56 -14.75 11.06 -3.79
C LEU A 56 -15.41 12.10 -2.90
N ALA A 57 -16.74 12.17 -2.98
CA ALA A 57 -17.54 12.95 -2.03
C ALA A 57 -17.44 12.34 -0.62
N MET A 58 -17.70 13.17 0.40
CA MET A 58 -17.43 12.88 1.80
C MET A 58 -17.98 11.53 2.29
N GLY A 59 -19.24 11.23 2.02
CA GLY A 59 -19.84 9.98 2.48
C GLY A 59 -19.25 8.75 1.82
N THR A 60 -19.00 8.80 0.50
CA THR A 60 -18.40 7.71 -0.25
C THR A 60 -16.94 7.54 0.14
N ARG A 61 -16.23 8.64 0.39
CA ARG A 61 -14.85 8.62 0.87
C ARG A 61 -14.74 7.95 2.23
N ASP A 62 -15.66 8.26 3.14
CA ASP A 62 -15.66 7.66 4.48
C ASP A 62 -15.94 6.15 4.41
N ALA A 63 -16.85 5.72 3.53
CA ALA A 63 -17.09 4.30 3.27
C ALA A 63 -15.86 3.61 2.75
N LEU A 64 -15.12 4.24 1.81
CA LEU A 64 -13.89 3.69 1.27
C LEU A 64 -12.80 3.55 2.35
N ARG A 65 -12.71 4.51 3.26
CA ARG A 65 -11.79 4.47 4.41
C ARG A 65 -12.13 3.35 5.37
N ASP A 66 -13.41 3.13 5.64
CA ASP A 66 -13.86 2.03 6.50
C ASP A 66 -13.53 0.68 5.87
N GLU A 67 -13.73 0.54 4.56
CA GLU A 67 -13.34 -0.65 3.81
C GLU A 67 -11.82 -0.88 3.87
N GLN A 68 -11.04 0.20 3.78
CA GLN A 68 -9.58 0.12 3.89
C GLN A 68 -9.16 -0.41 5.26
N SER A 69 -9.79 0.08 6.32
CA SER A 69 -9.50 -0.39 7.68
C SER A 69 -9.83 -1.87 7.84
N ALA A 70 -10.96 -2.32 7.29
CA ALA A 70 -11.36 -3.72 7.32
C ALA A 70 -10.37 -4.59 6.51
N TRP A 71 -9.94 -4.10 5.35
CA TRP A 71 -8.96 -4.81 4.52
C TRP A 71 -7.60 -4.95 5.22
N LEU A 72 -7.14 -3.90 5.92
CA LEU A 72 -5.89 -3.96 6.68
C LEU A 72 -5.92 -5.08 7.73
N LYS A 73 -7.07 -5.31 8.35
CA LYS A 73 -7.22 -6.43 9.29
C LYS A 73 -7.09 -7.78 8.58
N LYS A 74 -7.63 -7.91 7.38
CA LYS A 74 -7.46 -9.12 6.56
C LYS A 74 -6.00 -9.34 6.19
N ARG A 75 -5.30 -8.28 5.80
CA ARG A 75 -3.87 -8.34 5.50
C ARG A 75 -3.08 -8.83 6.72
N GLN A 76 -3.36 -8.26 7.89
CA GLN A 76 -2.72 -8.66 9.15
C GLN A 76 -2.96 -10.14 9.46
N ALA A 77 -4.16 -10.63 9.17
CA ALA A 77 -4.50 -12.04 9.41
C ALA A 77 -3.71 -13.01 8.54
N CYS A 78 -3.17 -12.56 7.40
CA CYS A 78 -2.28 -13.36 6.58
C CYS A 78 -0.94 -13.66 7.27
N GLY A 79 -0.53 -12.85 8.25
CA GLY A 79 0.81 -12.95 8.81
C GLY A 79 1.86 -12.80 7.72
N GLY A 80 2.89 -13.63 7.73
CA GLY A 80 3.96 -13.61 6.74
C GLY A 80 3.72 -14.46 5.50
N ASP A 81 2.51 -14.95 5.28
CA ASP A 81 2.18 -15.82 4.14
C ASP A 81 2.10 -14.99 2.85
N VAL A 82 3.09 -15.15 1.97
CA VAL A 82 3.21 -14.40 0.72
C VAL A 82 2.01 -14.65 -0.21
N ALA A 83 1.54 -15.88 -0.32
CA ALA A 83 0.41 -16.21 -1.19
C ALA A 83 -0.89 -15.55 -0.69
N CYS A 84 -1.12 -15.56 0.62
CA CYS A 84 -2.25 -14.90 1.25
C CYS A 84 -2.19 -13.38 1.02
N LEU A 85 -1.03 -12.78 1.22
CA LEU A 85 -0.82 -11.35 1.02
C LEU A 85 -1.02 -10.95 -0.44
N THR A 86 -0.51 -11.74 -1.37
CA THR A 86 -0.70 -11.49 -2.81
C THR A 86 -2.18 -11.46 -3.17
N ALA A 87 -2.93 -12.45 -2.70
CA ALA A 87 -4.38 -12.51 -2.93
C ALA A 87 -5.11 -11.33 -2.30
N ALA A 88 -4.70 -10.91 -1.11
CA ALA A 88 -5.29 -9.75 -0.42
C ALA A 88 -5.10 -8.47 -1.22
N TYR A 89 -3.90 -8.23 -1.75
CA TYR A 89 -3.63 -7.04 -2.58
C TYR A 89 -4.37 -7.08 -3.91
N GLU A 90 -4.43 -8.23 -4.56
CA GLU A 90 -5.19 -8.39 -5.82
C GLU A 90 -6.67 -8.08 -5.61
N ALA A 91 -7.27 -8.61 -4.55
CA ALA A 91 -8.67 -8.36 -4.22
C ALA A 91 -8.90 -6.88 -3.93
N ARG A 92 -8.00 -6.24 -3.18
CA ARG A 92 -8.13 -4.82 -2.85
C ARG A 92 -8.01 -3.94 -4.08
N MET A 93 -7.04 -4.21 -4.96
CA MET A 93 -6.88 -3.45 -6.20
C MET A 93 -8.11 -3.57 -7.09
N LYS A 94 -8.73 -4.75 -7.16
CA LYS A 94 -9.98 -4.93 -7.89
C LYS A 94 -11.09 -4.05 -7.34
N GLN A 95 -11.24 -4.00 -6.02
CA GLN A 95 -12.23 -3.13 -5.36
C GLN A 95 -11.97 -1.65 -5.65
N LEU A 96 -10.73 -1.23 -5.56
CA LEU A 96 -10.36 0.18 -5.82
C LEU A 96 -10.58 0.55 -7.29
N THR A 97 -10.25 -0.35 -8.22
CA THR A 97 -10.51 -0.15 -9.64
C THR A 97 -12.01 -0.02 -9.92
N GLN A 98 -12.83 -0.84 -9.29
CA GLN A 98 -14.30 -0.75 -9.40
C GLN A 98 -14.82 0.58 -8.86
N ALA A 99 -14.27 1.06 -7.75
CA ALA A 99 -14.63 2.35 -7.19
C ALA A 99 -14.28 3.49 -8.15
N PHE A 100 -13.13 3.41 -8.80
CA PHE A 100 -12.70 4.38 -9.81
C PHE A 100 -13.63 4.36 -11.02
N GLU A 101 -13.98 3.19 -11.53
CA GLU A 101 -14.89 3.03 -12.68
C GLU A 101 -16.29 3.55 -12.38
N GLY A 102 -16.70 3.49 -11.11
CA GLY A 102 -18.00 4.00 -10.66
C GLY A 102 -18.05 5.52 -10.48
N LEU A 103 -16.93 6.23 -10.65
CA LEU A 103 -16.93 7.68 -10.55
C LEU A 103 -17.81 8.28 -11.67
N SER A 104 -18.70 9.19 -11.25
CA SER A 104 -19.53 9.93 -12.19
C SER A 104 -18.66 10.85 -13.03
N ARG A 105 -18.64 10.61 -14.34
CA ARG A 105 -17.90 11.45 -15.26
C ARG A 105 -18.84 12.50 -15.86
N PRO A 106 -18.50 13.79 -15.78
CA PRO A 106 -19.26 14.78 -16.54
C PRO A 106 -19.09 14.48 -18.03
N LEU A 107 -20.18 14.40 -18.71
CA LEU A 107 -20.20 14.23 -20.16
C LEU A 107 -19.71 15.51 -20.83
#